data_c61fd07652345638f2c2314f4c14859b
#
_entry.id   c61fd07652345638f2c2314f4c14859b
#
_cell.length_a   1.000
_cell.length_b   1.000
_cell.length_c   1.000
_cell.angle_alpha   90.00
_cell.angle_beta   90.00
_cell.angle_gamma   90.00
#
_symmetry.space_group_name_H-M   'P 1'
#
loop_
_entity.id
_entity.type
_entity.pdbx_description
1 polymer ?
#
loop_
_entity_poly.entity_id
_entity_poly.type
_entity_poly.pdbx_seq_one_letter_code
_entity_poly.pdbx_strand_id
1 'polypeptide(L)'
;MTTLLSERSRIFEQADAHAVSEYVNQHVGSHCIRLPPKGPPQASIKHRTFSSLDLCRISYGARVQVTSPALETIYHLQILLSGHCRSSSRGEERIFTPGEILLINPDDPVDLTYSADCEKFIVKLPVRLLENACLDQHWLLPRQGIRFDSQSRNLAGLDSFVPLLALICHEAESCAGPEVQALYERIVASKLLSLLASNVQRISPDVEESGGFEAVREFIEAHLCDEIGIAQLREVARVSERSLYLLFERHVGISPRDYVRQRKLERVHALLQLPGARSVTEVALDHGFVHLGRFSETYRKRFGELPSHTWRRRRAASALGG
;
A
#
# COMPACT_ATOMS: atom_id res chain seq x y z
N MET A 1 -24.83 -21.39 6.43
CA MET A 1 -24.25 -21.01 5.12
C MET A 1 -24.08 -19.49 5.10
N THR A 2 -22.89 -19.01 4.83
CA THR A 2 -22.58 -17.57 4.79
C THR A 2 -23.18 -16.98 3.51
N THR A 3 -24.23 -16.16 3.63
CA THR A 3 -24.94 -15.62 2.46
C THR A 3 -24.20 -14.39 1.92
N LEU A 4 -23.68 -14.48 0.69
CA LEU A 4 -23.11 -13.36 -0.05
C LEU A 4 -24.24 -12.73 -0.88
N LEU A 5 -24.71 -11.55 -0.50
CA LEU A 5 -25.89 -10.82 -1.00
C LEU A 5 -27.20 -11.60 -0.92
N SER A 6 -28.17 -11.04 -0.23
CA SER A 6 -29.52 -11.60 -0.08
C SER A 6 -30.45 -11.18 -1.23
N GLU A 7 -31.73 -11.54 -1.13
CA GLU A 7 -32.76 -11.11 -2.09
C GLU A 7 -33.00 -9.60 -2.08
N ARG A 8 -32.57 -8.89 -1.02
CA ARG A 8 -32.66 -7.41 -0.96
C ARG A 8 -31.78 -6.72 -2.00
N SER A 9 -30.78 -7.43 -2.53
CA SER A 9 -29.82 -6.93 -3.51
C SER A 9 -30.15 -7.34 -4.94
N ARG A 10 -31.31 -7.99 -5.19
CA ARG A 10 -31.72 -8.48 -6.50
C ARG A 10 -31.96 -7.34 -7.47
N ILE A 11 -31.33 -7.41 -8.64
CA ILE A 11 -31.54 -6.52 -9.79
C ILE A 11 -32.34 -7.24 -10.85
N PHE A 12 -31.90 -8.46 -11.25
CA PHE A 12 -32.56 -9.30 -12.23
C PHE A 12 -32.68 -10.74 -11.71
N GLU A 13 -33.77 -11.39 -12.05
CA GLU A 13 -33.99 -12.81 -11.85
C GLU A 13 -34.72 -13.38 -13.07
N GLN A 14 -34.30 -14.55 -13.55
CA GLN A 14 -34.84 -15.17 -14.76
C GLN A 14 -34.84 -14.22 -15.98
N ALA A 15 -33.77 -13.44 -16.13
CA ALA A 15 -33.64 -12.43 -17.18
C ALA A 15 -32.83 -12.95 -18.36
N ASP A 16 -32.89 -12.19 -19.45
CA ASP A 16 -32.01 -12.41 -20.60
C ASP A 16 -30.54 -12.16 -20.21
N ALA A 17 -29.63 -13.03 -20.66
CA ALA A 17 -28.22 -12.93 -20.32
C ALA A 17 -27.54 -11.67 -20.90
N HIS A 18 -28.03 -11.15 -22.03
CA HIS A 18 -27.49 -9.90 -22.58
C HIS A 18 -27.95 -8.69 -21.75
N ALA A 19 -29.19 -8.69 -21.24
CA ALA A 19 -29.66 -7.63 -20.34
C ALA A 19 -28.82 -7.60 -19.05
N VAL A 20 -28.51 -8.77 -18.48
CA VAL A 20 -27.60 -8.86 -17.32
C VAL A 20 -26.18 -8.40 -17.66
N SER A 21 -25.66 -8.77 -18.83
CA SER A 21 -24.34 -8.32 -19.30
C SER A 21 -24.27 -6.80 -19.52
N GLU A 22 -25.33 -6.22 -20.07
CA GLU A 22 -25.42 -4.76 -20.24
C GLU A 22 -25.39 -4.03 -18.89
N TYR A 23 -26.13 -4.52 -17.90
CA TYR A 23 -26.08 -4.00 -16.54
C TYR A 23 -24.67 -4.09 -15.93
N VAL A 24 -23.98 -5.24 -16.11
CA VAL A 24 -22.61 -5.42 -15.63
C VAL A 24 -21.65 -4.45 -16.31
N ASN A 25 -21.81 -4.19 -17.63
CA ASN A 25 -21.00 -3.23 -18.37
C ASN A 25 -21.17 -1.79 -17.85
N GLN A 26 -22.36 -1.45 -17.38
CA GLN A 26 -22.64 -0.11 -16.85
C GLN A 26 -22.12 0.09 -15.43
N HIS A 27 -22.07 -0.96 -14.59
CA HIS A 27 -21.85 -0.83 -13.15
C HIS A 27 -20.60 -1.53 -12.63
N VAL A 28 -20.23 -2.68 -13.21
CA VAL A 28 -19.18 -3.54 -12.65
C VAL A 28 -17.90 -3.52 -13.48
N GLY A 29 -18.00 -3.64 -14.79
CA GLY A 29 -16.83 -3.58 -15.68
C GLY A 29 -17.15 -4.00 -17.12
N SER A 30 -16.49 -3.35 -18.07
CA SER A 30 -16.72 -3.55 -19.50
C SER A 30 -16.25 -4.93 -19.97
N HIS A 31 -17.13 -5.66 -20.62
CA HIS A 31 -16.84 -6.98 -21.20
C HIS A 31 -17.77 -7.30 -22.35
N CYS A 32 -17.40 -8.31 -23.14
CA CYS A 32 -18.25 -8.92 -24.14
C CYS A 32 -18.62 -10.34 -23.71
N ILE A 33 -19.84 -10.77 -24.04
CA ILE A 33 -20.28 -12.15 -23.82
C ILE A 33 -20.55 -12.87 -25.14
N ARG A 34 -20.24 -14.16 -25.17
CA ARG A 34 -20.68 -15.08 -26.23
C ARG A 34 -21.50 -16.21 -25.60
N LEU A 35 -22.72 -16.36 -26.10
CA LEU A 35 -23.69 -17.35 -25.66
C LEU A 35 -24.01 -18.34 -26.80
N PRO A 36 -24.39 -19.59 -26.50
CA PRO A 36 -24.98 -20.47 -27.49
C PRO A 36 -26.30 -19.88 -27.99
N PRO A 37 -26.65 -20.10 -29.28
CA PRO A 37 -27.90 -19.60 -29.81
C PRO A 37 -29.09 -20.25 -29.10
N LYS A 38 -29.99 -19.39 -28.58
CA LYS A 38 -31.30 -19.67 -27.95
C LYS A 38 -31.30 -20.59 -26.73
N GLY A 39 -31.43 -19.98 -25.57
CA GLY A 39 -31.78 -20.62 -24.29
C GLY A 39 -32.92 -19.81 -23.61
N PRO A 40 -33.63 -20.41 -22.65
CA PRO A 40 -34.58 -19.67 -21.84
C PRO A 40 -33.87 -18.60 -21.00
N PRO A 41 -34.53 -17.47 -20.67
CA PRO A 41 -33.97 -16.47 -19.79
C PRO A 41 -33.81 -17.05 -18.37
N GLN A 42 -32.58 -17.29 -17.95
CA GLN A 42 -32.26 -17.89 -16.64
C GLN A 42 -31.16 -17.12 -15.92
N ALA A 43 -30.71 -15.98 -16.51
CA ALA A 43 -29.68 -15.18 -15.90
C ALA A 43 -30.23 -14.43 -14.67
N SER A 44 -29.40 -14.28 -13.67
CA SER A 44 -29.71 -13.54 -12.46
C SER A 44 -28.51 -12.72 -12.00
N ILE A 45 -28.79 -11.57 -11.37
CA ILE A 45 -27.77 -10.74 -10.76
C ILE A 45 -28.30 -10.07 -9.50
N LYS A 46 -27.50 -10.11 -8.45
CA LYS A 46 -27.62 -9.30 -7.24
C LYS A 46 -26.44 -8.34 -7.21
N HIS A 47 -26.69 -7.10 -6.89
CA HIS A 47 -25.64 -6.06 -6.89
C HIS A 47 -25.86 -5.04 -5.77
N ARG A 48 -24.77 -4.64 -5.13
CA ARG A 48 -24.70 -3.52 -4.18
C ARG A 48 -23.36 -2.80 -4.34
N THR A 49 -23.43 -1.49 -4.35
CA THR A 49 -22.27 -0.65 -4.13
C THR A 49 -22.05 -0.46 -2.64
N PHE A 50 -20.82 -0.58 -2.18
CA PHE A 50 -20.42 -0.39 -0.80
C PHE A 50 -19.16 0.50 -0.78
N SER A 51 -19.38 1.80 -0.59
CA SER A 51 -18.36 2.85 -0.80
C SER A 51 -17.76 2.75 -2.20
N SER A 52 -16.48 2.42 -2.37
CA SER A 52 -15.84 2.25 -3.67
C SER A 52 -15.88 0.81 -4.21
N LEU A 53 -16.38 -0.14 -3.43
CA LEU A 53 -16.53 -1.54 -3.85
C LEU A 53 -17.85 -1.74 -4.56
N ASP A 54 -17.85 -2.58 -5.62
CA ASP A 54 -19.07 -3.18 -6.16
C ASP A 54 -19.08 -4.67 -5.82
N LEU A 55 -20.16 -5.09 -5.16
CA LEU A 55 -20.42 -6.47 -4.75
C LEU A 55 -21.46 -7.04 -5.70
N CYS A 56 -21.13 -8.09 -6.41
CA CYS A 56 -22.00 -8.67 -7.42
C CYS A 56 -22.05 -10.19 -7.29
N ARG A 57 -23.27 -10.75 -7.24
CA ARG A 57 -23.51 -12.19 -7.33
C ARG A 57 -24.26 -12.47 -8.61
N ILE A 58 -23.69 -13.27 -9.51
CA ILE A 58 -24.17 -13.42 -10.88
C ILE A 58 -24.17 -14.87 -11.35
N SER A 59 -25.25 -15.27 -12.03
CA SER A 59 -25.33 -16.48 -12.86
C SER A 59 -25.91 -16.11 -14.22
N TYR A 60 -25.36 -16.69 -15.28
CA TYR A 60 -25.93 -16.52 -16.63
C TYR A 60 -26.97 -17.60 -16.97
N GLY A 61 -27.07 -18.67 -16.19
CA GLY A 61 -27.97 -19.80 -16.46
C GLY A 61 -27.67 -20.55 -17.77
N ALA A 62 -26.56 -20.23 -18.42
CA ALA A 62 -26.10 -20.84 -19.67
C ALA A 62 -24.57 -20.86 -19.71
N ARG A 63 -24.01 -21.74 -20.55
CA ARG A 63 -22.56 -21.66 -20.80
C ARG A 63 -22.26 -20.33 -21.49
N VAL A 64 -21.37 -19.52 -20.93
CA VAL A 64 -21.04 -18.19 -21.43
C VAL A 64 -19.52 -18.01 -21.48
N GLN A 65 -19.02 -17.47 -22.59
CA GLN A 65 -17.65 -16.95 -22.66
C GLN A 65 -17.70 -15.44 -22.44
N VAL A 66 -16.86 -14.97 -21.53
CA VAL A 66 -16.69 -13.55 -21.18
C VAL A 66 -15.30 -13.12 -21.56
N THR A 67 -15.19 -12.08 -22.38
CA THR A 67 -13.90 -11.52 -22.82
C THR A 67 -13.83 -10.03 -22.54
N SER A 68 -12.64 -9.55 -22.14
CA SER A 68 -12.32 -8.12 -22.04
C SER A 68 -10.84 -7.92 -22.35
N PRO A 69 -10.44 -6.84 -23.05
CA PRO A 69 -9.03 -6.57 -23.33
C PRO A 69 -8.23 -6.30 -22.06
N ALA A 70 -8.77 -5.53 -21.13
CA ALA A 70 -8.20 -5.21 -19.82
C ALA A 70 -9.29 -4.60 -18.92
N LEU A 71 -9.05 -4.58 -17.61
CA LEU A 71 -9.92 -3.95 -16.62
C LEU A 71 -9.45 -2.52 -16.27
N GLU A 72 -8.21 -2.18 -16.65
CA GLU A 72 -7.52 -0.88 -16.56
C GLU A 72 -7.40 -0.30 -15.14
N THR A 73 -8.50 0.07 -14.51
CA THR A 73 -8.51 0.81 -13.23
C THR A 73 -9.00 0.00 -12.04
N ILE A 74 -9.31 -1.27 -12.25
CA ILE A 74 -9.95 -2.14 -11.25
C ILE A 74 -9.33 -3.54 -11.21
N TYR A 75 -9.37 -4.15 -10.03
CA TYR A 75 -9.19 -5.59 -9.85
C TYR A 75 -10.56 -6.26 -9.75
N HIS A 76 -10.69 -7.46 -10.32
CA HIS A 76 -11.84 -8.33 -10.07
C HIS A 76 -11.43 -9.51 -9.24
N LEU A 77 -11.95 -9.59 -8.03
CA LEU A 77 -11.90 -10.80 -7.21
C LEU A 77 -13.16 -11.62 -7.45
N GLN A 78 -13.02 -12.84 -7.91
CA GLN A 78 -14.14 -13.76 -8.16
C GLN A 78 -14.05 -14.98 -7.24
N ILE A 79 -15.18 -15.35 -6.65
CA ILE A 79 -15.36 -16.56 -5.85
C ILE A 79 -16.44 -17.39 -6.55
N LEU A 80 -16.12 -18.63 -6.94
CA LEU A 80 -17.11 -19.52 -7.50
C LEU A 80 -17.95 -20.15 -6.37
N LEU A 81 -19.27 -20.04 -6.52
CA LEU A 81 -20.23 -20.58 -5.58
C LEU A 81 -20.78 -21.94 -6.05
N SER A 82 -20.94 -22.10 -7.38
CA SER A 82 -21.33 -23.37 -8.04
C SER A 82 -20.74 -23.43 -9.45
N GLY A 83 -20.80 -24.61 -10.08
CA GLY A 83 -20.30 -24.84 -11.44
C GLY A 83 -18.79 -24.76 -11.56
N HIS A 84 -18.30 -24.38 -12.73
CA HIS A 84 -16.87 -24.19 -12.98
C HIS A 84 -16.61 -23.04 -13.94
N CYS A 85 -15.39 -22.50 -13.90
CA CYS A 85 -14.88 -21.48 -14.81
C CYS A 85 -13.57 -21.96 -15.43
N ARG A 86 -13.47 -21.94 -16.76
CA ARG A 86 -12.22 -22.12 -17.49
C ARG A 86 -11.65 -20.74 -17.82
N SER A 87 -10.43 -20.49 -17.41
CA SER A 87 -9.65 -19.30 -17.78
C SER A 87 -8.60 -19.71 -18.82
N SER A 88 -8.50 -18.93 -19.89
CA SER A 88 -7.45 -19.03 -20.88
C SER A 88 -6.60 -17.77 -20.85
N SER A 89 -5.32 -17.91 -20.46
CA SER A 89 -4.39 -16.79 -20.38
C SER A 89 -3.00 -17.24 -20.83
N ARG A 90 -2.40 -16.48 -21.76
CA ARG A 90 -1.05 -16.72 -22.29
C ARG A 90 -0.77 -18.14 -22.78
N GLY A 91 -1.81 -18.83 -23.31
CA GLY A 91 -1.71 -20.20 -23.78
C GLY A 91 -1.85 -21.29 -22.71
N GLU A 92 -2.05 -20.89 -21.46
CA GLU A 92 -2.38 -21.82 -20.37
C GLU A 92 -3.89 -21.81 -20.11
N GLU A 93 -4.47 -22.99 -20.01
CA GLU A 93 -5.86 -23.18 -19.58
C GLU A 93 -5.90 -23.64 -18.12
N ARG A 94 -6.78 -23.03 -17.33
CA ARG A 94 -7.03 -23.43 -15.95
C ARG A 94 -8.52 -23.55 -15.70
N ILE A 95 -8.91 -24.50 -14.87
CA ILE A 95 -10.29 -24.69 -14.45
C ILE A 95 -10.37 -24.33 -12.96
N PHE A 96 -11.29 -23.44 -12.65
CA PHE A 96 -11.63 -23.02 -11.29
C PHE A 96 -12.94 -23.66 -10.88
N THR A 97 -13.03 -24.09 -9.62
CA THR A 97 -14.17 -24.79 -9.03
C THR A 97 -14.63 -24.07 -7.74
N PRO A 98 -15.81 -24.39 -7.17
CA PRO A 98 -16.24 -23.85 -5.91
C PRO A 98 -15.20 -24.06 -4.80
N GLY A 99 -14.98 -23.00 -4.00
CA GLY A 99 -13.94 -22.98 -2.97
C GLY A 99 -12.58 -22.44 -3.47
N GLU A 100 -12.51 -21.99 -4.72
CA GLU A 100 -11.34 -21.29 -5.26
C GLU A 100 -11.67 -19.83 -5.55
N ILE A 101 -10.64 -18.98 -5.45
CA ILE A 101 -10.70 -17.57 -5.85
C ILE A 101 -9.88 -17.34 -7.11
N LEU A 102 -10.39 -16.46 -7.97
CA LEU A 102 -9.69 -15.93 -9.12
C LEU A 102 -9.57 -14.43 -8.94
N LEU A 103 -8.33 -13.91 -8.89
CA LEU A 103 -8.07 -12.49 -8.94
C LEU A 103 -7.55 -12.11 -10.32
N ILE A 104 -8.19 -11.12 -10.94
CA ILE A 104 -7.80 -10.58 -12.24
C ILE A 104 -7.19 -9.20 -12.00
N ASN A 105 -5.94 -9.03 -12.46
CA ASN A 105 -5.25 -7.75 -12.38
C ASN A 105 -5.78 -6.76 -13.45
N PRO A 106 -5.61 -5.44 -13.24
CA PRO A 106 -6.11 -4.40 -14.15
C PRO A 106 -5.68 -4.56 -15.61
N ASP A 107 -4.42 -4.95 -15.84
CA ASP A 107 -3.84 -5.03 -17.19
C ASP A 107 -3.95 -6.44 -17.82
N ASP A 108 -4.52 -7.40 -17.10
CA ASP A 108 -4.65 -8.77 -17.63
C ASP A 108 -5.86 -8.87 -18.56
N PRO A 109 -5.70 -9.44 -19.76
CA PRO A 109 -6.84 -9.74 -20.63
C PRO A 109 -7.72 -10.81 -19.99
N VAL A 110 -9.02 -10.66 -20.15
CA VAL A 110 -10.02 -11.58 -19.62
C VAL A 110 -10.50 -12.50 -20.73
N ASP A 111 -10.33 -13.80 -20.57
CA ASP A 111 -10.98 -14.83 -21.37
C ASP A 111 -11.43 -15.98 -20.46
N LEU A 112 -12.69 -15.94 -20.08
CA LEU A 112 -13.30 -16.82 -19.10
C LEU A 112 -14.52 -17.53 -19.69
N THR A 113 -14.55 -18.84 -19.60
CA THR A 113 -15.73 -19.64 -20.00
C THR A 113 -16.36 -20.24 -18.76
N TYR A 114 -17.59 -19.86 -18.46
CA TYR A 114 -18.38 -20.35 -17.34
C TYR A 114 -19.32 -21.47 -17.78
N SER A 115 -19.49 -22.49 -16.94
CA SER A 115 -20.50 -23.55 -17.12
C SER A 115 -21.92 -23.00 -16.94
N ALA A 116 -22.92 -23.74 -17.42
CA ALA A 116 -24.32 -23.29 -17.38
C ALA A 116 -24.86 -23.14 -15.94
N ASP A 117 -24.35 -23.96 -15.02
CA ASP A 117 -24.68 -23.95 -13.60
C ASP A 117 -23.76 -23.07 -12.74
N CYS A 118 -22.89 -22.30 -13.40
CA CYS A 118 -21.95 -21.46 -12.70
C CYS A 118 -22.65 -20.25 -12.06
N GLU A 119 -22.48 -20.14 -10.74
CA GLU A 119 -22.79 -18.94 -9.98
C GLU A 119 -21.50 -18.44 -9.34
N LYS A 120 -21.27 -17.14 -9.39
CA LYS A 120 -20.05 -16.51 -8.85
C LYS A 120 -20.37 -15.24 -8.08
N PHE A 121 -19.55 -14.97 -7.10
CA PHE A 121 -19.52 -13.69 -6.39
C PHE A 121 -18.29 -12.90 -6.84
N ILE A 122 -18.49 -11.65 -7.18
CA ILE A 122 -17.44 -10.73 -7.66
C ILE A 122 -17.34 -9.56 -6.69
N VAL A 123 -16.12 -9.21 -6.31
CA VAL A 123 -15.79 -7.94 -5.66
C VAL A 123 -14.93 -7.14 -6.65
N LYS A 124 -15.46 -6.01 -7.10
CA LYS A 124 -14.71 -5.02 -7.87
C LYS A 124 -13.98 -4.11 -6.90
N LEU A 125 -12.67 -3.98 -7.08
CA LEU A 125 -11.80 -3.18 -6.22
C LEU A 125 -11.06 -2.14 -7.08
N PRO A 126 -11.21 -0.84 -6.80
CA PRO A 126 -10.40 0.19 -7.47
C PRO A 126 -8.91 0.01 -7.18
N VAL A 127 -8.07 0.27 -8.18
CA VAL A 127 -6.59 0.24 -8.03
C VAL A 127 -6.14 1.11 -6.86
N ARG A 128 -6.68 2.33 -6.74
CA ARG A 128 -6.33 3.28 -5.68
C ARG A 128 -6.59 2.75 -4.27
N LEU A 129 -7.59 1.88 -4.10
CA LEU A 129 -7.88 1.31 -2.78
C LEU A 129 -6.73 0.44 -2.27
N LEU A 130 -6.16 -0.41 -3.15
CA LEU A 130 -5.01 -1.25 -2.80
C LEU A 130 -3.71 -0.43 -2.68
N GLU A 131 -3.53 0.57 -3.54
CA GLU A 131 -2.40 1.50 -3.44
C GLU A 131 -2.40 2.25 -2.11
N ASN A 132 -3.54 2.80 -1.70
CA ASN A 132 -3.68 3.48 -0.41
C ASN A 132 -3.42 2.53 0.76
N ALA A 133 -3.96 1.31 0.73
CA ALA A 133 -3.71 0.31 1.77
C ALA A 133 -2.24 -0.10 1.84
N CYS A 134 -1.54 -0.17 0.70
CA CYS A 134 -0.09 -0.40 0.63
C CYS A 134 0.68 0.76 1.30
N LEU A 135 0.30 2.00 1.00
CA LEU A 135 0.91 3.20 1.58
C LEU A 135 0.64 3.33 3.09
N ASP A 136 -0.59 3.04 3.53
CA ASP A 136 -0.98 3.06 4.95
C ASP A 136 -0.16 2.06 5.78
N GLN A 137 0.21 0.93 5.18
CA GLN A 137 1.08 -0.07 5.82
C GLN A 137 2.57 0.21 5.62
N HIS A 138 2.91 1.35 5.02
CA HIS A 138 4.28 1.76 4.71
C HIS A 138 5.06 0.77 3.83
N TRP A 139 4.37 -0.02 3.03
CA TRP A 139 4.99 -0.93 2.07
C TRP A 139 5.42 -0.19 0.80
N LEU A 140 6.38 -0.73 0.07
CA LEU A 140 6.84 -0.12 -1.17
C LEU A 140 5.82 -0.37 -2.29
N LEU A 141 5.26 0.73 -2.81
CA LEU A 141 4.37 0.67 -3.96
C LEU A 141 5.21 0.41 -5.23
N PRO A 142 4.95 -0.70 -5.97
CA PRO A 142 5.67 -1.00 -7.19
C PRO A 142 5.43 0.04 -8.28
N ARG A 143 6.47 0.41 -9.04
CA ARG A 143 6.37 1.42 -10.12
C ARG A 143 5.37 1.05 -11.22
N GLN A 144 5.17 -0.24 -11.47
CA GLN A 144 4.25 -0.78 -12.48
C GLN A 144 2.86 -1.08 -11.92
N GLY A 145 2.52 -0.56 -10.73
CA GLY A 145 1.31 -0.91 -10.01
C GLY A 145 1.41 -2.24 -9.27
N ILE A 146 0.42 -2.51 -8.42
CA ILE A 146 0.33 -3.75 -7.65
C ILE A 146 -0.15 -4.86 -8.58
N ARG A 147 0.56 -5.98 -8.61
CA ARG A 147 0.17 -7.18 -9.36
C ARG A 147 0.16 -8.38 -8.43
N PHE A 148 -0.95 -9.06 -8.40
CA PHE A 148 -1.08 -10.34 -7.71
C PHE A 148 -0.69 -11.49 -8.64
N ASP A 149 -0.12 -12.54 -8.07
CA ASP A 149 0.12 -13.77 -8.80
C ASP A 149 -1.21 -14.38 -9.24
N SER A 150 -1.32 -14.68 -10.54
CA SER A 150 -2.56 -15.20 -11.15
C SER A 150 -2.86 -16.67 -10.77
N GLN A 151 -2.28 -17.18 -9.70
CA GLN A 151 -2.57 -18.52 -9.20
C GLN A 151 -3.89 -18.52 -8.43
N SER A 152 -4.80 -19.43 -8.81
CA SER A 152 -5.97 -19.72 -7.99
C SER A 152 -5.52 -20.18 -6.61
N ARG A 153 -6.17 -19.69 -5.59
CA ARG A 153 -5.94 -20.15 -4.22
C ARG A 153 -7.20 -20.76 -3.66
N ASN A 154 -7.02 -21.88 -2.97
CA ASN A 154 -8.10 -22.48 -2.23
C ASN A 154 -8.50 -21.56 -1.07
N LEU A 155 -9.80 -21.31 -0.94
CA LEU A 155 -10.40 -20.51 0.15
C LEU A 155 -10.14 -21.15 1.53
N ALA A 156 -9.84 -22.44 1.61
CA ALA A 156 -9.50 -23.10 2.88
C ALA A 156 -8.29 -22.48 3.61
N GLY A 157 -7.39 -21.78 2.89
CA GLY A 157 -6.33 -20.96 3.48
C GLY A 157 -6.73 -19.53 3.82
N LEU A 158 -8.00 -19.16 3.59
CA LEU A 158 -8.53 -17.80 3.74
C LEU A 158 -9.75 -17.76 4.67
N ASP A 159 -9.74 -18.57 5.74
CA ASP A 159 -10.87 -18.85 6.63
C ASP A 159 -11.64 -17.63 7.12
N SER A 160 -10.99 -16.50 7.30
CA SER A 160 -11.61 -15.26 7.75
C SER A 160 -12.01 -14.30 6.62
N PHE A 161 -11.74 -14.62 5.35
CA PHE A 161 -12.00 -13.68 4.25
C PHE A 161 -13.44 -13.75 3.74
N VAL A 162 -13.98 -14.96 3.54
CA VAL A 162 -15.39 -15.13 3.13
C VAL A 162 -16.38 -14.64 4.22
N PRO A 163 -16.18 -14.92 5.51
CA PRO A 163 -16.97 -14.29 6.57
C PRO A 163 -16.91 -12.77 6.59
N LEU A 164 -15.74 -12.16 6.31
CA LEU A 164 -15.62 -10.71 6.16
C LEU A 164 -16.46 -10.19 5.00
N LEU A 165 -16.40 -10.82 3.83
CA LEU A 165 -17.21 -10.43 2.67
C LEU A 165 -18.71 -10.56 2.94
N ALA A 166 -19.13 -11.59 3.67
CA ALA A 166 -20.52 -11.76 4.06
C ALA A 166 -21.00 -10.68 5.04
N LEU A 167 -20.15 -10.29 5.99
CA LEU A 167 -20.43 -9.17 6.87
C LEU A 167 -20.58 -7.86 6.07
N ILE A 168 -19.69 -7.60 5.11
CA ILE A 168 -19.77 -6.44 4.23
C ILE A 168 -21.07 -6.46 3.39
N CYS A 169 -21.46 -7.62 2.86
CA CYS A 169 -22.75 -7.76 2.17
C CYS A 169 -23.94 -7.42 3.09
N HIS A 170 -23.90 -7.87 4.34
CA HIS A 170 -24.93 -7.55 5.33
C HIS A 170 -24.99 -6.04 5.63
N GLU A 171 -23.83 -5.41 5.84
CA GLU A 171 -23.72 -3.97 6.06
C GLU A 171 -24.18 -3.15 4.84
N ALA A 172 -23.86 -3.60 3.62
CA ALA A 172 -24.32 -2.98 2.38
C ALA A 172 -25.86 -3.03 2.22
N GLU A 173 -26.50 -4.08 2.75
CA GLU A 173 -27.94 -4.25 2.77
C GLU A 173 -28.63 -3.55 3.95
N SER A 174 -27.87 -3.15 4.97
CA SER A 174 -28.35 -2.52 6.22
C SER A 174 -28.07 -1.02 6.29
N CYS A 175 -27.52 -0.42 5.22
CA CYS A 175 -27.21 1.02 5.10
C CYS A 175 -26.20 1.52 6.15
N ALA A 176 -25.08 0.83 6.32
CA ALA A 176 -23.97 1.31 7.14
C ALA A 176 -23.52 2.71 6.72
N GLY A 177 -23.16 3.55 7.68
CA GLY A 177 -22.67 4.91 7.39
C GLY A 177 -21.34 4.93 6.62
N PRO A 178 -21.05 6.01 5.87
CA PRO A 178 -19.88 6.08 4.97
C PRO A 178 -18.55 5.88 5.70
N GLU A 179 -18.41 6.32 6.94
CA GLU A 179 -17.21 6.12 7.75
C GLU A 179 -16.94 4.65 8.04
N VAL A 180 -17.99 3.90 8.39
CA VAL A 180 -17.93 2.45 8.64
C VAL A 180 -17.59 1.71 7.36
N GLN A 181 -18.20 2.10 6.23
CA GLN A 181 -17.89 1.54 4.92
C GLN A 181 -16.42 1.70 4.56
N ALA A 182 -15.85 2.89 4.75
CA ALA A 182 -14.44 3.17 4.48
C ALA A 182 -13.49 2.30 5.32
N LEU A 183 -13.84 1.99 6.58
CA LEU A 183 -13.05 1.08 7.41
C LEU A 183 -13.06 -0.35 6.87
N TYR A 184 -14.22 -0.85 6.44
CA TYR A 184 -14.33 -2.19 5.83
C TYR A 184 -13.53 -2.30 4.54
N GLU A 185 -13.57 -1.29 3.66
CA GLU A 185 -12.75 -1.26 2.44
C GLU A 185 -11.26 -1.40 2.74
N ARG A 186 -10.77 -0.65 3.73
CA ARG A 186 -9.36 -0.72 4.16
C ARG A 186 -9.01 -2.11 4.70
N ILE A 187 -9.91 -2.74 5.46
CA ILE A 187 -9.72 -4.10 5.97
C ILE A 187 -9.65 -5.09 4.80
N VAL A 188 -10.55 -5.00 3.81
CA VAL A 188 -10.54 -5.88 2.63
C VAL A 188 -9.22 -5.73 1.86
N ALA A 189 -8.81 -4.49 1.55
CA ALA A 189 -7.58 -4.22 0.83
C ALA A 189 -6.35 -4.74 1.58
N SER A 190 -6.25 -4.46 2.88
CA SER A 190 -5.16 -4.93 3.74
C SER A 190 -5.09 -6.46 3.81
N LYS A 191 -6.26 -7.12 3.93
CA LYS A 191 -6.32 -8.58 3.92
C LYS A 191 -5.90 -9.18 2.58
N LEU A 192 -6.35 -8.64 1.46
CA LEU A 192 -5.94 -9.11 0.12
C LEU A 192 -4.43 -9.00 -0.04
N LEU A 193 -3.86 -7.84 0.29
CA LEU A 193 -2.41 -7.62 0.24
C LEU A 193 -1.64 -8.55 1.18
N SER A 194 -2.23 -8.97 2.29
CA SER A 194 -1.59 -9.85 3.26
C SER A 194 -1.68 -11.33 2.89
N LEU A 195 -2.80 -11.74 2.31
CA LEU A 195 -3.12 -13.15 2.06
C LEU A 195 -2.65 -13.63 0.68
N LEU A 196 -2.65 -12.74 -0.32
CA LEU A 196 -2.29 -13.09 -1.68
C LEU A 196 -0.85 -12.67 -2.00
N ALA A 197 -0.12 -13.53 -2.69
CA ALA A 197 1.20 -13.20 -3.20
C ALA A 197 1.09 -12.10 -4.25
N SER A 198 1.97 -11.11 -4.16
CA SER A 198 2.00 -9.95 -5.05
C SER A 198 3.43 -9.43 -5.19
N ASN A 199 3.64 -8.50 -6.12
CA ASN A 199 4.90 -7.80 -6.30
C ASN A 199 5.15 -6.68 -5.26
N VAL A 200 4.29 -6.53 -4.25
CA VAL A 200 4.46 -5.57 -3.16
C VAL A 200 5.60 -6.04 -2.25
N GLN A 201 6.58 -5.19 -2.08
CA GLN A 201 7.64 -5.43 -1.11
C GLN A 201 7.18 -4.97 0.26
N ARG A 202 6.98 -5.94 1.15
CA ARG A 202 6.69 -5.68 2.56
C ARG A 202 8.01 -5.33 3.24
N ILE A 203 8.08 -4.16 3.82
CA ILE A 203 9.18 -3.82 4.71
C ILE A 203 8.81 -4.47 6.04
N SER A 204 9.50 -5.56 6.39
CA SER A 204 9.30 -6.22 7.69
C SER A 204 9.80 -5.28 8.80
N PRO A 205 8.99 -4.96 9.81
CA PRO A 205 9.36 -3.97 10.84
C PRO A 205 10.51 -4.39 11.75
N ASP A 206 10.82 -5.68 11.86
CA ASP A 206 11.50 -6.18 13.08
C ASP A 206 13.00 -6.51 12.96
N VAL A 207 13.62 -6.55 11.79
CA VAL A 207 15.04 -6.95 11.70
C VAL A 207 15.90 -6.02 10.85
N GLU A 208 15.37 -5.38 9.79
CA GLU A 208 16.16 -4.52 8.91
C GLU A 208 16.06 -3.02 9.25
N GLU A 209 14.93 -2.57 9.83
CA GLU A 209 14.72 -1.14 10.13
C GLU A 209 15.63 -0.65 11.26
N SER A 210 15.81 -1.43 12.32
CA SER A 210 16.70 -1.06 13.43
C SER A 210 18.15 -1.06 12.96
N GLY A 211 18.56 -2.05 12.17
CA GLY A 211 19.90 -2.14 11.61
C GLY A 211 20.19 -1.05 10.58
N GLY A 212 19.22 -0.72 9.73
CA GLY A 212 19.36 0.32 8.71
C GLY A 212 19.48 1.72 9.30
N PHE A 213 18.65 2.07 10.29
CA PHE A 213 18.73 3.37 10.98
C PHE A 213 20.04 3.47 11.79
N GLU A 214 20.40 2.41 12.50
CA GLU A 214 21.63 2.39 13.30
C GLU A 214 22.87 2.52 12.42
N ALA A 215 22.95 1.81 11.29
CA ALA A 215 24.06 1.95 10.35
C ALA A 215 24.16 3.38 9.81
N VAL A 216 23.02 4.03 9.49
CA VAL A 216 23.00 5.43 9.04
C VAL A 216 23.43 6.36 10.17
N ARG A 217 23.00 6.12 11.39
CA ARG A 217 23.39 6.89 12.58
C ARG A 217 24.90 6.81 12.80
N GLU A 218 25.45 5.61 12.78
CA GLU A 218 26.90 5.39 12.91
C GLU A 218 27.69 6.07 11.77
N PHE A 219 27.20 5.96 10.54
CA PHE A 219 27.79 6.63 9.40
C PHE A 219 27.80 8.16 9.60
N ILE A 220 26.68 8.76 10.01
CA ILE A 220 26.58 10.21 10.28
C ILE A 220 27.59 10.62 11.35
N GLU A 221 27.67 9.88 12.47
CA GLU A 221 28.60 10.18 13.55
C GLU A 221 30.07 10.11 13.12
N ALA A 222 30.41 9.19 12.24
CA ALA A 222 31.77 9.04 11.72
C ALA A 222 32.16 10.15 10.71
N HIS A 223 31.17 10.78 10.05
CA HIS A 223 31.39 11.71 8.92
C HIS A 223 30.90 13.14 9.19
N LEU A 224 30.80 13.56 10.47
CA LEU A 224 30.24 14.88 10.84
C LEU A 224 31.03 16.08 10.27
N CYS A 225 32.28 15.88 9.88
CA CYS A 225 33.08 16.92 9.20
C CYS A 225 32.89 16.94 7.68
N ASP A 226 32.31 15.88 7.11
CA ASP A 226 32.16 15.75 5.66
C ASP A 226 30.81 16.30 5.18
N GLU A 227 30.66 16.46 3.87
CA GLU A 227 29.35 16.72 3.26
C GLU A 227 28.58 15.42 3.17
N ILE A 228 27.47 15.32 3.92
CA ILE A 228 26.60 14.14 3.95
C ILE A 228 25.37 14.40 3.10
N GLY A 229 25.28 13.71 1.95
CA GLY A 229 24.14 13.78 1.02
C GLY A 229 23.12 12.69 1.28
N ILE A 230 21.86 12.93 0.85
CA ILE A 230 20.77 11.95 0.94
C ILE A 230 21.10 10.66 0.17
N ALA A 231 21.81 10.76 -0.97
CA ALA A 231 22.23 9.61 -1.76
C ALA A 231 23.10 8.64 -0.95
N GLN A 232 24.08 9.16 -0.22
CA GLN A 232 24.97 8.35 0.64
C GLN A 232 24.18 7.66 1.77
N LEU A 233 23.26 8.38 2.44
CA LEU A 233 22.45 7.80 3.51
C LEU A 233 21.55 6.68 3.00
N ARG A 234 21.02 6.82 1.76
CA ARG A 234 20.24 5.76 1.10
C ARG A 234 21.06 4.50 0.83
N GLU A 235 22.29 4.68 0.37
CA GLU A 235 23.20 3.56 0.12
C GLU A 235 23.54 2.82 1.41
N VAL A 236 23.86 3.55 2.47
CA VAL A 236 24.16 2.98 3.79
C VAL A 236 22.97 2.20 4.35
N ALA A 237 21.76 2.80 4.29
CA ALA A 237 20.55 2.15 4.75
C ALA A 237 20.02 1.08 3.77
N ARG A 238 20.52 1.02 2.54
CA ARG A 238 20.03 0.16 1.44
C ARG A 238 18.53 0.34 1.13
N VAL A 239 18.04 1.57 1.22
CA VAL A 239 16.63 1.89 1.01
C VAL A 239 16.40 2.96 -0.05
N SER A 240 15.15 3.12 -0.50
CA SER A 240 14.75 4.24 -1.34
C SER A 240 14.81 5.58 -0.59
N GLU A 241 14.84 6.70 -1.32
CA GLU A 241 14.80 8.03 -0.67
C GLU A 241 13.56 8.21 0.20
N ARG A 242 12.39 7.80 -0.30
CA ARG A 242 11.14 7.84 0.45
C ARG A 242 11.21 7.00 1.74
N SER A 243 11.74 5.78 1.63
CA SER A 243 11.90 4.88 2.78
C SER A 243 12.88 5.45 3.81
N LEU A 244 13.93 6.15 3.36
CA LEU A 244 14.86 6.83 4.27
C LEU A 244 14.14 7.92 5.09
N TYR A 245 13.30 8.76 4.45
CA TYR A 245 12.53 9.77 5.17
C TYR A 245 11.57 9.16 6.18
N LEU A 246 10.88 8.07 5.83
CA LEU A 246 10.00 7.34 6.73
C LEU A 246 10.77 6.71 7.91
N LEU A 247 11.97 6.19 7.64
CA LEU A 247 12.85 5.63 8.66
C LEU A 247 13.20 6.69 9.73
N PHE A 248 13.58 7.89 9.28
CA PHE A 248 13.91 8.98 10.19
C PHE A 248 12.69 9.54 10.93
N GLU A 249 11.54 9.67 10.24
CA GLU A 249 10.29 10.09 10.88
C GLU A 249 9.89 9.15 12.03
N ARG A 250 10.01 7.83 11.84
CA ARG A 250 9.68 6.83 12.86
C ARG A 250 10.64 6.83 14.05
N HIS A 251 11.96 6.90 13.78
CA HIS A 251 12.95 6.76 14.84
C HIS A 251 13.23 8.04 15.61
N VAL A 252 13.14 9.20 14.95
CA VAL A 252 13.56 10.49 15.53
C VAL A 252 12.58 11.64 15.28
N GLY A 253 11.50 11.44 14.50
CA GLY A 253 10.46 12.44 14.26
C GLY A 253 10.91 13.65 13.43
N ILE A 254 12.07 13.58 12.76
CA ILE A 254 12.62 14.68 11.95
C ILE A 254 13.21 14.14 10.64
N SER A 255 13.38 15.03 9.64
CA SER A 255 13.95 14.62 8.36
C SER A 255 15.42 14.19 8.47
N PRO A 256 15.94 13.33 7.52
CA PRO A 256 17.34 12.96 7.50
C PRO A 256 18.31 14.17 7.45
N ARG A 257 17.94 15.21 6.68
CA ARG A 257 18.73 16.44 6.56
C ARG A 257 18.78 17.23 7.88
N ASP A 258 17.64 17.32 8.56
CA ASP A 258 17.56 18.02 9.85
C ASP A 258 18.31 17.26 10.93
N TYR A 259 18.25 15.92 10.90
CA TYR A 259 19.01 15.09 11.82
C TYR A 259 20.54 15.29 11.66
N VAL A 260 21.05 15.20 10.42
CA VAL A 260 22.48 15.47 10.13
C VAL A 260 22.90 16.85 10.63
N ARG A 261 22.07 17.88 10.31
CA ARG A 261 22.33 19.26 10.75
C ARG A 261 22.35 19.38 12.28
N GLN A 262 21.45 18.70 12.96
CA GLN A 262 21.36 18.69 14.42
C GLN A 262 22.60 18.02 15.03
N ARG A 263 23.04 16.85 14.53
CA ARG A 263 24.23 16.15 15.00
C ARG A 263 25.50 16.99 14.80
N LYS A 264 25.65 17.66 13.64
CA LYS A 264 26.75 18.60 13.39
C LYS A 264 26.77 19.77 14.39
N LEU A 265 25.60 20.36 14.70
CA LEU A 265 25.49 21.42 15.70
C LEU A 265 25.89 20.94 17.11
N GLU A 266 25.46 19.74 17.49
CA GLU A 266 25.83 19.14 18.80
C GLU A 266 27.32 18.87 18.89
N ARG A 267 27.93 18.40 17.78
CA ARG A 267 29.38 18.20 17.71
C ARG A 267 30.14 19.51 17.84
N VAL A 268 29.72 20.55 17.11
CA VAL A 268 30.32 21.90 17.23
C VAL A 268 30.19 22.42 18.66
N HIS A 269 29.01 22.28 19.30
CA HIS A 269 28.80 22.69 20.68
C HIS A 269 29.77 21.98 21.62
N ALA A 270 29.93 20.67 21.50
CA ALA A 270 30.87 19.89 22.31
C ALA A 270 32.33 20.36 22.12
N LEU A 271 32.74 20.61 20.87
CA LEU A 271 34.08 21.06 20.55
C LEU A 271 34.38 22.46 21.13
N LEU A 272 33.41 23.39 21.09
CA LEU A 272 33.57 24.73 21.68
C LEU A 272 33.69 24.72 23.22
N GLN A 273 33.31 23.61 23.86
CA GLN A 273 33.46 23.43 25.29
C GLN A 273 34.81 22.79 25.68
N LEU A 274 35.61 22.29 24.73
CA LEU A 274 36.90 21.69 25.01
C LEU A 274 38.00 22.75 25.29
N PRO A 275 38.99 22.48 26.15
CA PRO A 275 40.16 23.30 26.30
C PRO A 275 40.96 23.40 25.01
N GLY A 276 41.43 24.60 24.64
CA GLY A 276 42.21 24.79 23.44
C GLY A 276 41.38 24.79 22.13
N ALA A 277 40.04 24.90 22.24
CA ALA A 277 39.21 25.00 21.05
C ALA A 277 39.65 26.14 20.11
N ARG A 278 39.75 25.83 18.83
CA ARG A 278 39.99 26.79 17.74
C ARG A 278 38.89 27.87 17.73
N SER A 279 38.97 28.85 16.87
CA SER A 279 37.95 29.87 16.77
C SER A 279 36.55 29.27 16.45
N VAL A 280 35.47 29.94 16.86
CA VAL A 280 34.09 29.55 16.49
C VAL A 280 33.94 29.37 14.98
N THR A 281 34.57 30.27 14.21
CA THR A 281 34.49 30.26 12.74
C THR A 281 35.13 29.01 12.16
N GLU A 282 36.33 28.64 12.60
CA GLU A 282 37.04 27.42 12.11
C GLU A 282 36.25 26.15 12.44
N VAL A 283 35.77 26.02 13.70
CA VAL A 283 35.01 24.85 14.11
C VAL A 283 33.68 24.74 13.32
N ALA A 284 33.01 25.86 13.04
CA ALA A 284 31.79 25.86 12.25
C ALA A 284 32.05 25.47 10.79
N LEU A 285 33.09 26.04 10.17
CA LEU A 285 33.46 25.73 8.79
C LEU A 285 33.89 24.25 8.61
N ASP A 286 34.66 23.71 9.53
CA ASP A 286 35.06 22.28 9.54
C ASP A 286 33.87 21.32 9.57
N HIS A 287 32.71 21.77 10.02
CA HIS A 287 31.49 20.99 10.05
C HIS A 287 30.46 21.39 8.96
N GLY A 288 30.92 22.16 7.94
CA GLY A 288 30.12 22.51 6.78
C GLY A 288 29.13 23.68 6.98
N PHE A 289 29.28 24.46 8.05
CA PHE A 289 28.45 25.66 8.26
C PHE A 289 29.05 26.90 7.57
N VAL A 290 28.89 26.98 6.25
CA VAL A 290 29.45 28.08 5.43
C VAL A 290 28.77 29.43 5.68
N HIS A 291 27.50 29.45 6.12
CA HIS A 291 26.76 30.67 6.41
C HIS A 291 26.72 30.94 7.92
N LEU A 292 27.77 31.61 8.44
CA LEU A 292 27.96 31.82 9.88
C LEU A 292 26.82 32.57 10.59
N GLY A 293 26.11 33.46 9.91
CA GLY A 293 24.94 34.14 10.45
C GLY A 293 23.78 33.17 10.73
N ARG A 294 23.44 32.32 9.75
CA ARG A 294 22.39 31.28 9.91
C ARG A 294 22.81 30.21 10.92
N PHE A 295 24.10 29.86 10.94
CA PHE A 295 24.65 28.96 11.95
C PHE A 295 24.44 29.52 13.36
N SER A 296 24.82 30.77 13.63
CA SER A 296 24.69 31.40 14.93
C SER A 296 23.24 31.47 15.39
N GLU A 297 22.31 31.77 14.50
CA GLU A 297 20.88 31.79 14.80
C GLU A 297 20.36 30.39 15.13
N THR A 298 20.72 29.36 14.34
CA THR A 298 20.31 27.98 14.57
C THR A 298 20.91 27.42 15.85
N TYR A 299 22.16 27.73 16.12
CA TYR A 299 22.86 27.38 17.34
C TYR A 299 22.16 27.98 18.58
N ARG A 300 21.83 29.29 18.53
CA ARG A 300 21.10 29.99 19.60
C ARG A 300 19.72 29.37 19.84
N LYS A 301 18.99 29.02 18.77
CA LYS A 301 17.69 28.33 18.90
C LYS A 301 17.83 26.98 19.61
N ARG A 302 18.92 26.25 19.37
CA ARG A 302 19.13 24.91 19.94
C ARG A 302 19.66 24.93 21.35
N PHE A 303 20.62 25.82 21.67
CA PHE A 303 21.36 25.82 22.92
C PHE A 303 21.06 27.01 23.84
N GLY A 304 20.21 27.93 23.44
CA GLY A 304 19.82 29.09 24.23
C GLY A 304 20.84 30.23 24.29
N GLU A 305 22.07 30.00 23.73
CA GLU A 305 23.16 30.98 23.76
C GLU A 305 23.88 31.04 22.39
N LEU A 306 24.65 32.12 22.16
CA LEU A 306 25.46 32.25 20.96
C LEU A 306 26.72 31.37 21.03
N PRO A 307 27.24 30.84 19.88
CA PRO A 307 28.46 30.03 19.85
C PRO A 307 29.65 30.75 20.49
N SER A 308 29.74 32.06 20.29
CA SER A 308 30.79 32.90 20.91
C SER A 308 30.70 32.98 22.43
N HIS A 309 29.50 32.85 23.01
CA HIS A 309 29.32 32.83 24.47
C HIS A 309 29.79 31.49 25.04
N THR A 310 29.43 30.38 24.41
CA THR A 310 29.91 29.03 24.79
C THR A 310 31.44 29.01 24.80
N TRP A 311 32.07 29.49 23.72
CA TRP A 311 33.52 29.52 23.56
C TRP A 311 34.22 30.43 24.61
N ARG A 312 33.71 31.66 24.84
CA ARG A 312 34.29 32.59 25.85
C ARG A 312 34.15 32.09 27.26
N ARG A 313 33.02 31.53 27.63
CA ARG A 313 32.79 30.97 28.97
C ARG A 313 33.84 29.91 29.32
N ARG A 314 34.21 29.07 28.36
CA ARG A 314 35.23 28.06 28.56
C ARG A 314 36.63 28.63 28.68
N ARG A 315 37.00 29.63 27.87
CA ARG A 315 38.31 30.31 27.99
C ARG A 315 38.50 30.97 29.35
N ALA A 316 37.46 31.61 29.86
CA ALA A 316 37.49 32.22 31.18
C ALA A 316 37.71 31.15 32.29
N ALA A 317 37.08 29.98 32.22
CA ALA A 317 37.27 28.90 33.16
C ALA A 317 38.67 28.29 33.10
N SER A 318 39.29 28.21 31.93
CA SER A 318 40.68 27.72 31.76
C SER A 318 41.73 28.70 32.26
N ALA A 319 41.42 30.01 32.28
CA ALA A 319 42.35 31.05 32.78
C ALA A 319 42.33 31.19 34.32
N LEU A 320 41.32 30.64 35.00
CA LEU A 320 41.18 30.67 36.47
C LEU A 320 41.67 29.37 37.18
N GLY A 321 42.05 28.35 36.39
CA GLY A 321 42.48 27.05 36.88
C GLY A 321 43.93 26.68 36.50
N GLY A 322 44.72 27.66 36.04
CA GLY A 322 46.15 27.50 35.72
C GLY A 322 47.07 28.18 36.73
#